data_0ea83e2c4ba3dd310edad3f18f84f710
#
_entry.id   0ea83e2c4ba3dd310edad3f18f84f710
#
_cell.length_a   1.000
_cell.length_b   1.000
_cell.length_c   1.000
_cell.angle_alpha   90.00
_cell.angle_beta   90.00
_cell.angle_gamma   90.00
#
_symmetry.space_group_name_H-M   'P 1'
#
loop_
_entity.id
_entity.type
_entity.pdbx_description
1 polymer ?
#
loop_
_entity_poly.entity_id
_entity_poly.type
_entity_poly.pdbx_seq_one_letter_code
_entity_poly.pdbx_strand_id
1 'polypeptide(L)'
;MGAGFHPDLTGRDNVYLNGAILGMTKDEIEASFDSIVDFAEIHDFIDTEVKFYSSGMYLRLAFSVAVHTNPDIFLVDEILAVGDEPFQKKCIAKIQELCSAGKTLAVVSHDLDLVSKICDRGVVLEHGNLRFDGPIKEAVKVIRGGD
;
A
#
# COMPACT_ATOMS: atom_id res chain seq x y z
N MET A 1 -1.17 7.47 1.43
CA MET A 1 -0.81 6.65 2.62
C MET A 1 0.02 7.46 3.59
N GLY A 2 -0.06 7.17 4.89
CA GLY A 2 0.72 7.87 5.92
C GLY A 2 0.15 9.22 6.36
N ALA A 3 -0.99 9.62 5.83
CA ALA A 3 -1.67 10.88 6.20
C ALA A 3 -2.33 10.82 7.59
N GLY A 4 -1.72 10.19 8.56
CA GLY A 4 -2.27 10.08 9.91
C GLY A 4 -1.21 9.83 10.97
N PHE A 5 0.05 9.71 10.57
CA PHE A 5 1.12 9.54 11.55
C PHE A 5 1.43 10.88 12.23
N HIS A 6 1.43 10.84 13.55
CA HIS A 6 1.81 11.99 14.38
C HIS A 6 3.31 11.94 14.67
N PRO A 7 4.08 12.96 14.31
CA PRO A 7 5.55 12.93 14.38
C PRO A 7 6.08 12.75 15.81
N ASP A 8 5.40 13.30 16.81
CA ASP A 8 5.81 13.24 18.23
C ASP A 8 5.34 11.99 18.97
N LEU A 9 4.61 11.10 18.29
CA LEU A 9 4.25 9.80 18.83
C LEU A 9 5.23 8.71 18.35
N THR A 10 5.35 7.64 19.12
CA THR A 10 6.16 6.48 18.75
C THR A 10 5.56 5.73 17.57
N GLY A 11 6.33 4.86 16.94
CA GLY A 11 5.80 3.94 15.94
C GLY A 11 4.65 3.11 16.49
N ARG A 12 4.78 2.61 17.73
CA ARG A 12 3.74 1.87 18.44
C ARG A 12 2.43 2.66 18.53
N ASP A 13 2.50 3.88 19.05
CA ASP A 13 1.32 4.75 19.19
C ASP A 13 0.69 5.07 17.83
N ASN A 14 1.52 5.25 16.80
CA ASN A 14 1.06 5.49 15.44
C ASN A 14 0.39 4.27 14.80
N VAL A 15 0.81 3.05 15.13
CA VAL A 15 0.08 1.83 14.71
C VAL A 15 -1.35 1.85 15.23
N TYR A 16 -1.54 2.15 16.53
CA TYR A 16 -2.87 2.25 17.12
C TYR A 16 -3.67 3.41 16.52
N LEU A 17 -3.06 4.58 16.41
CA LEU A 17 -3.73 5.76 15.83
C LEU A 17 -4.16 5.51 14.39
N ASN A 18 -3.25 5.02 13.55
CA ASN A 18 -3.54 4.79 12.13
C ASN A 18 -4.49 3.62 11.91
N GLY A 19 -4.34 2.55 12.67
CA GLY A 19 -5.28 1.43 12.64
C GLY A 19 -6.70 1.88 12.95
N ALA A 20 -6.88 2.71 13.99
CA ALA A 20 -8.18 3.26 14.35
C ALA A 20 -8.74 4.21 13.26
N ILE A 21 -7.91 5.07 12.67
CA ILE A 21 -8.31 5.94 11.54
C ILE A 21 -8.78 5.10 10.34
N LEU A 22 -8.15 3.97 10.08
CA LEU A 22 -8.49 3.06 9.00
C LEU A 22 -9.63 2.09 9.35
N GLY A 23 -10.24 2.24 10.53
CA GLY A 23 -11.46 1.54 10.94
C GLY A 23 -11.25 0.24 11.71
N MET A 24 -10.03 -0.07 12.14
CA MET A 24 -9.77 -1.22 13.01
C MET A 24 -10.23 -0.94 14.45
N THR A 25 -10.79 -1.94 15.08
CA THR A 25 -11.03 -1.93 16.52
C THR A 25 -9.71 -2.11 17.30
N LYS A 26 -9.71 -1.77 18.59
CA LYS A 26 -8.53 -1.94 19.42
C LYS A 26 -8.06 -3.41 19.46
N ASP A 27 -8.98 -4.34 19.58
CA ASP A 27 -8.68 -5.77 19.64
C ASP A 27 -8.09 -6.28 18.31
N GLU A 28 -8.56 -5.77 17.17
CA GLU A 28 -7.99 -6.09 15.85
C GLU A 28 -6.56 -5.54 15.70
N ILE A 29 -6.31 -4.32 16.20
CA ILE A 29 -4.97 -3.73 16.17
C ILE A 29 -4.03 -4.55 17.07
N GLU A 30 -4.44 -4.89 18.30
CA GLU A 30 -3.65 -5.71 19.22
C GLU A 30 -3.33 -7.08 18.61
N ALA A 31 -4.30 -7.73 17.99
CA ALA A 31 -4.12 -9.03 17.34
C ALA A 31 -3.16 -8.98 16.13
N SER A 32 -3.10 -7.83 15.44
CA SER A 32 -2.28 -7.64 14.23
C SER A 32 -0.94 -6.98 14.52
N PHE A 33 -0.71 -6.46 15.72
CA PHE A 33 0.41 -5.58 16.04
C PHE A 33 1.77 -6.20 15.70
N ASP A 34 2.03 -7.41 16.19
CA ASP A 34 3.30 -8.09 15.95
C ASP A 34 3.51 -8.35 14.45
N SER A 35 2.47 -8.76 13.73
CA SER A 35 2.52 -8.96 12.28
C SER A 35 2.81 -7.66 11.51
N ILE A 36 2.27 -6.53 11.97
CA ILE A 36 2.54 -5.20 11.40
C ILE A 36 4.00 -4.84 11.58
N VAL A 37 4.54 -5.01 12.79
CA VAL A 37 5.93 -4.69 13.13
C VAL A 37 6.91 -5.59 12.38
N ASP A 38 6.62 -6.90 12.32
CA ASP A 38 7.39 -7.90 11.58
C ASP A 38 7.42 -7.57 10.07
N PHE A 39 6.27 -7.20 9.51
CA PHE A 39 6.19 -6.83 8.11
C PHE A 39 7.00 -5.58 7.79
N ALA A 40 6.93 -4.55 8.66
CA ALA A 40 7.66 -3.30 8.51
C ALA A 40 9.17 -3.44 8.75
N GLU A 41 9.61 -4.50 9.48
CA GLU A 41 11.01 -4.74 9.85
C GLU A 41 11.61 -3.58 10.67
N ILE A 42 10.86 -3.06 11.64
CA ILE A 42 11.26 -1.91 12.47
C ILE A 42 11.23 -2.20 13.98
N HIS A 43 11.44 -3.44 14.38
CA HIS A 43 11.38 -3.87 15.80
C HIS A 43 12.20 -2.96 16.72
N ASP A 44 13.43 -2.64 16.33
CA ASP A 44 14.35 -1.84 17.15
C ASP A 44 13.93 -0.37 17.27
N PHE A 45 13.00 0.07 16.42
CA PHE A 45 12.56 1.48 16.33
C PHE A 45 11.09 1.68 16.66
N ILE A 46 10.35 0.61 17.01
CA ILE A 46 8.90 0.70 17.23
C ILE A 46 8.52 1.65 18.37
N ASP A 47 9.39 1.77 19.37
CA ASP A 47 9.21 2.66 20.53
C ASP A 47 9.93 4.00 20.38
N THR A 48 10.47 4.32 19.20
CA THR A 48 11.05 5.60 18.84
C THR A 48 9.98 6.50 18.21
N GLU A 49 10.03 7.81 18.50
CA GLU A 49 9.14 8.80 17.88
C GLU A 49 9.34 8.86 16.37
N VAL A 50 8.24 8.91 15.63
CA VAL A 50 8.25 8.83 14.15
C VAL A 50 9.00 9.99 13.48
N LYS A 51 9.11 11.15 14.15
CA LYS A 51 9.94 12.26 13.65
C LYS A 51 11.42 11.90 13.44
N PHE A 52 11.90 10.83 14.10
CA PHE A 52 13.27 10.34 13.93
C PHE A 52 13.38 9.20 12.91
N TYR A 53 12.28 8.79 12.30
CA TYR A 53 12.29 7.76 11.27
C TYR A 53 12.90 8.28 9.97
N SER A 54 13.62 7.41 9.25
CA SER A 54 13.90 7.66 7.85
C SER A 54 12.61 7.62 7.04
N SER A 55 12.61 8.21 5.83
CA SER A 55 11.46 8.13 4.93
C SER A 55 11.08 6.67 4.63
N GLY A 56 12.07 5.79 4.49
CA GLY A 56 11.85 4.36 4.28
C GLY A 56 11.15 3.68 5.47
N MET A 57 11.60 3.94 6.69
CA MET A 57 10.97 3.40 7.91
C MET A 57 9.53 3.89 8.06
N TYR A 58 9.29 5.17 7.82
CA TYR A 58 7.96 5.77 7.85
C TYR A 58 7.01 5.06 6.89
N LEU A 59 7.43 4.91 5.63
CA LEU A 59 6.62 4.32 4.58
C LEU A 59 6.42 2.81 4.80
N ARG A 60 7.43 2.09 5.29
CA ARG A 60 7.33 0.68 5.67
C ARG A 60 6.25 0.48 6.73
N LEU A 61 6.25 1.29 7.79
CA LEU A 61 5.23 1.20 8.84
C LEU A 61 3.84 1.56 8.31
N ALA A 62 3.71 2.65 7.57
CA ALA A 62 2.43 3.10 7.01
C ALA A 62 1.80 2.06 6.08
N PHE A 63 2.61 1.46 5.19
CA PHE A 63 2.14 0.39 4.32
C PHE A 63 1.74 -0.86 5.12
N SER A 64 2.55 -1.23 6.12
CA SER A 64 2.29 -2.40 6.97
C SER A 64 0.96 -2.28 7.70
N VAL A 65 0.66 -1.13 8.29
CA VAL A 65 -0.65 -0.90 8.92
C VAL A 65 -1.76 -1.06 7.88
N ALA A 66 -1.64 -0.41 6.73
CA ALA A 66 -2.67 -0.42 5.69
C ALA A 66 -3.01 -1.83 5.19
N VAL A 67 -2.02 -2.68 4.93
CA VAL A 67 -2.28 -4.04 4.42
C VAL A 67 -2.83 -5.00 5.48
N HIS A 68 -2.70 -4.66 6.76
CA HIS A 68 -3.25 -5.46 7.87
C HIS A 68 -4.66 -5.01 8.30
N THR A 69 -5.20 -3.92 7.73
CA THR A 69 -6.60 -3.51 7.99
C THR A 69 -7.62 -4.41 7.33
N ASN A 70 -7.19 -5.34 6.47
CA ASN A 70 -8.03 -6.29 5.74
C ASN A 70 -9.24 -5.63 5.02
N PRO A 71 -9.04 -4.57 4.24
CA PRO A 71 -10.13 -3.85 3.58
C PRO A 71 -10.74 -4.71 2.47
N ASP A 72 -12.00 -4.43 2.10
CA ASP A 72 -12.62 -5.04 0.92
C ASP A 72 -12.13 -4.42 -0.39
N ILE A 73 -11.80 -3.13 -0.35
CA ILE A 73 -11.23 -2.37 -1.46
C ILE A 73 -9.93 -1.70 -1.01
N PHE A 74 -8.84 -2.01 -1.66
CA PHE A 74 -7.52 -1.45 -1.38
C PHE A 74 -7.15 -0.43 -2.47
N LEU A 75 -7.00 0.84 -2.07
CA LEU A 75 -6.61 1.92 -2.98
C LEU A 75 -5.12 2.21 -2.85
N VAL A 76 -4.40 2.12 -3.94
CA VAL A 76 -2.95 2.36 -4.01
C VAL A 76 -2.65 3.46 -5.02
N ASP A 77 -1.98 4.50 -4.56
CA ASP A 77 -1.52 5.62 -5.38
C ASP A 77 0.01 5.65 -5.36
N GLU A 78 0.64 5.32 -6.47
CA GLU A 78 2.09 5.31 -6.77
C GLU A 78 3.05 4.68 -5.73
N ILE A 79 2.59 4.34 -4.55
CA ILE A 79 3.40 4.03 -3.35
C ILE A 79 4.00 2.60 -3.36
N LEU A 80 3.81 1.81 -4.40
CA LEU A 80 4.41 0.47 -4.48
C LEU A 80 5.92 0.49 -4.76
N ALA A 81 6.46 1.64 -5.14
CA ALA A 81 7.90 1.86 -5.33
C ALA A 81 8.63 2.27 -4.04
N VAL A 82 8.03 1.98 -2.86
CA VAL A 82 8.53 2.42 -1.56
C VAL A 82 9.54 1.45 -0.97
N GLY A 83 10.59 2.01 -0.38
CA GLY A 83 11.62 1.25 0.29
C GLY A 83 12.67 0.68 -0.69
N ASP A 84 13.44 -0.28 -0.22
CA ASP A 84 14.38 -1.03 -1.02
C ASP A 84 13.71 -2.15 -1.82
N GLU A 85 14.42 -2.69 -2.79
CA GLU A 85 13.90 -3.74 -3.68
C GLU A 85 13.34 -4.98 -2.93
N PRO A 86 13.96 -5.49 -1.84
CA PRO A 86 13.38 -6.58 -1.05
C PRO A 86 12.02 -6.23 -0.46
N PHE A 87 11.86 -5.03 0.08
CA PHE A 87 10.59 -4.59 0.66
C PHE A 87 9.51 -4.38 -0.40
N GLN A 88 9.86 -3.84 -1.56
CA GLN A 88 8.93 -3.72 -2.70
C GLN A 88 8.38 -5.09 -3.12
N LYS A 89 9.24 -6.11 -3.24
CA LYS A 89 8.81 -7.49 -3.54
C LYS A 89 7.84 -8.02 -2.49
N LYS A 90 8.11 -7.75 -1.21
CA LYS A 90 7.25 -8.13 -0.08
C LYS A 90 5.87 -7.43 -0.16
N CYS A 91 5.85 -6.15 -0.51
CA CYS A 91 4.60 -5.40 -0.72
C CYS A 91 3.76 -5.97 -1.87
N ILE A 92 4.38 -6.25 -3.01
CA ILE A 92 3.71 -6.84 -4.18
C ILE A 92 3.14 -8.22 -3.83
N ALA A 93 3.92 -9.07 -3.16
CA ALA A 93 3.46 -10.39 -2.73
C ALA A 93 2.24 -10.29 -1.80
N LYS A 94 2.25 -9.34 -0.85
CA LYS A 94 1.11 -9.12 0.06
C LYS A 94 -0.14 -8.64 -0.66
N ILE A 95 0.01 -7.75 -1.64
CA ILE A 95 -1.11 -7.30 -2.48
C ILE A 95 -1.69 -8.46 -3.29
N GLN A 96 -0.85 -9.30 -3.89
CA GLN A 96 -1.31 -10.47 -4.62
C GLN A 96 -2.04 -11.48 -3.73
N GLU A 97 -1.57 -11.66 -2.50
CA GLU A 97 -2.26 -12.47 -1.48
C GLU A 97 -3.67 -11.92 -1.20
N LEU A 98 -3.80 -10.60 -0.97
CA LEU A 98 -5.08 -9.94 -0.73
C LEU A 98 -6.03 -10.08 -1.92
N CYS A 99 -5.54 -9.88 -3.15
CA CYS A 99 -6.33 -10.08 -4.37
C CYS A 99 -6.80 -11.54 -4.51
N SER A 100 -5.91 -12.51 -4.22
CA SER A 100 -6.24 -13.93 -4.25
C SER A 100 -7.27 -14.33 -3.20
N ALA A 101 -7.33 -13.60 -2.08
CA ALA A 101 -8.35 -13.73 -1.05
C ALA A 101 -9.68 -13.05 -1.40
N GLY A 102 -9.84 -12.54 -2.63
CA GLY A 102 -11.07 -11.91 -3.13
C GLY A 102 -11.21 -10.42 -2.83
N LYS A 103 -10.14 -9.76 -2.39
CA LYS A 103 -10.15 -8.30 -2.18
C LYS A 103 -10.00 -7.57 -3.51
N THR A 104 -10.59 -6.39 -3.60
CA THR A 104 -10.49 -5.53 -4.79
C THR A 104 -9.31 -4.57 -4.65
N LEU A 105 -8.47 -4.52 -5.67
CA LEU A 105 -7.35 -3.59 -5.76
C LEU A 105 -7.63 -2.53 -6.82
N ALA A 106 -7.52 -1.27 -6.47
CA ALA A 106 -7.48 -0.16 -7.42
C ALA A 106 -6.12 0.56 -7.29
N VAL A 107 -5.37 0.58 -8.38
CA VAL A 107 -4.01 1.16 -8.44
C VAL A 107 -3.99 2.32 -9.42
N VAL A 108 -3.42 3.43 -8.99
CA VAL A 108 -3.01 4.51 -9.89
C VAL A 108 -1.49 4.52 -9.92
N SER A 109 -0.89 4.30 -11.08
CA SER A 109 0.55 4.28 -11.25
C SER A 109 0.96 4.62 -12.69
N HIS A 110 2.14 5.21 -12.83
CA HIS A 110 2.81 5.39 -14.11
C HIS A 110 3.77 4.23 -14.45
N ASP A 111 4.01 3.31 -13.51
CA ASP A 111 4.79 2.09 -13.74
C ASP A 111 3.93 1.03 -14.44
N LEU A 112 3.96 1.06 -15.78
CA LEU A 112 3.15 0.18 -16.63
C LEU A 112 3.55 -1.30 -16.50
N ASP A 113 4.80 -1.58 -16.14
CA ASP A 113 5.28 -2.95 -15.97
C ASP A 113 4.78 -3.53 -14.64
N LEU A 114 4.71 -2.71 -13.61
CA LEU A 114 4.14 -3.08 -12.32
C LEU A 114 2.63 -3.36 -12.44
N VAL A 115 1.86 -2.40 -12.99
CA VAL A 115 0.39 -2.58 -13.11
C VAL A 115 0.03 -3.78 -13.99
N SER A 116 0.85 -4.08 -15.01
CA SER A 116 0.67 -5.27 -15.85
C SER A 116 0.83 -6.60 -15.11
N LYS A 117 1.57 -6.59 -13.99
CA LYS A 117 1.82 -7.79 -13.17
C LYS A 117 0.78 -8.01 -12.09
N ILE A 118 0.14 -6.94 -11.61
CA ILE A 118 -0.75 -7.00 -10.43
C ILE A 118 -2.21 -6.73 -10.75
N CYS A 119 -2.53 -6.20 -11.93
CA CYS A 119 -3.89 -5.86 -12.34
C CYS A 119 -4.35 -6.71 -13.53
N ASP A 120 -5.64 -7.04 -13.57
CA ASP A 120 -6.27 -7.75 -14.70
C ASP A 120 -6.91 -6.77 -15.68
N ARG A 121 -7.40 -5.63 -15.20
CA ARG A 121 -8.14 -4.60 -15.95
C ARG A 121 -7.46 -3.26 -15.80
N GLY A 122 -7.48 -2.48 -16.87
CA GLY A 122 -6.95 -1.11 -16.89
C GLY A 122 -7.97 -0.11 -17.41
N VAL A 123 -8.01 1.04 -16.76
CA VAL A 123 -8.78 2.21 -17.18
C VAL A 123 -7.80 3.29 -17.57
N VAL A 124 -7.90 3.82 -18.80
CA VAL A 124 -7.06 4.91 -19.29
C VAL A 124 -7.88 6.19 -19.35
N LEU A 125 -7.41 7.20 -18.63
CA LEU A 125 -8.00 8.52 -18.64
C LEU A 125 -7.08 9.50 -19.40
N GLU A 126 -7.66 10.32 -20.26
CA GLU A 126 -6.96 11.38 -20.98
C GLU A 126 -7.74 12.69 -20.83
N HIS A 127 -7.11 13.70 -20.23
CA HIS A 127 -7.75 15.00 -19.94
C HIS A 127 -9.11 14.87 -19.22
N GLY A 128 -9.22 13.90 -18.28
CA GLY A 128 -10.44 13.63 -17.51
C GLY A 128 -11.50 12.80 -18.24
N ASN A 129 -11.26 12.43 -19.49
CA ASN A 129 -12.18 11.60 -20.27
C ASN A 129 -11.72 10.15 -20.30
N LEU A 130 -12.68 9.22 -20.27
CA LEU A 130 -12.41 7.80 -20.44
C LEU A 130 -11.99 7.53 -21.90
N ARG A 131 -10.74 7.09 -22.09
CA ARG A 131 -10.19 6.71 -23.39
C ARG A 131 -10.30 5.20 -23.63
N PHE A 132 -10.05 4.40 -22.61
CA PHE A 132 -10.08 2.94 -22.70
C PHE A 132 -10.49 2.33 -21.36
N ASP A 133 -11.22 1.22 -21.42
CA ASP A 133 -11.58 0.39 -20.29
C ASP A 133 -11.62 -1.09 -20.75
N GLY A 134 -10.73 -1.91 -20.22
CA GLY A 134 -10.60 -3.30 -20.64
C GLY A 134 -9.39 -4.02 -20.05
N PRO A 135 -8.95 -5.14 -20.68
CA PRO A 135 -7.81 -5.90 -20.21
C PRO A 135 -6.56 -5.05 -20.05
N ILE A 136 -5.79 -5.27 -18.96
CA ILE A 136 -4.62 -4.45 -18.63
C ILE A 136 -3.59 -4.39 -19.76
N LYS A 137 -3.36 -5.49 -20.46
CA LYS A 137 -2.40 -5.56 -21.58
C LYS A 137 -2.77 -4.63 -22.73
N GLU A 138 -4.07 -4.47 -23.00
CA GLU A 138 -4.58 -3.54 -24.02
C GLU A 138 -4.52 -2.11 -23.54
N ALA A 139 -4.89 -1.84 -22.28
CA ALA A 139 -4.76 -0.54 -21.67
C ALA A 139 -3.31 0.01 -21.76
N VAL A 140 -2.33 -0.84 -21.44
CA VAL A 140 -0.91 -0.50 -21.53
C VAL A 140 -0.48 -0.19 -22.98
N LYS A 141 -1.00 -0.91 -23.98
CA LYS A 141 -0.73 -0.60 -25.39
C LYS A 141 -1.26 0.79 -25.76
N VAL A 142 -2.50 1.10 -25.36
CA VAL A 142 -3.10 2.42 -25.61
C VAL A 142 -2.24 3.54 -25.02
N ILE A 143 -1.71 3.38 -23.80
CA ILE A 143 -0.83 4.38 -23.18
C ILE A 143 0.51 4.50 -23.91
N ARG A 144 1.09 3.38 -24.37
CA ARG A 144 2.36 3.36 -25.10
C ARG A 144 2.25 3.85 -26.55
N GLY A 145 1.06 4.26 -26.99
CA GLY A 145 0.82 4.78 -28.36
C GLY A 145 0.68 3.70 -29.41
N GLY A 146 0.34 2.47 -29.00
CA GLY A 146 -0.05 1.40 -29.91
C GLY A 146 -1.54 1.48 -30.22
N ASP A 147 -1.88 1.67 -31.50
CA ASP A 147 -3.25 1.48 -32.01
C ASP A 147 -3.71 0.03 -31.87
#